data_e34065268d0f5fbdb63c8646fce40ac3
#
_entry.id   e34065268d0f5fbdb63c8646fce40ac3
#
_cell.length_a   1.000
_cell.length_b   1.000
_cell.length_c   1.000
_cell.angle_alpha   90.00
_cell.angle_beta   90.00
_cell.angle_gamma   90.00
#
_symmetry.space_group_name_H-M   'P 1'
#
loop_
_entity.id
_entity.type
_entity.pdbx_description
1 polymer ?
#
loop_
_entity_poly.entity_id
_entity_poly.type
_entity_poly.pdbx_seq_one_letter_code
_entity_poly.pdbx_strand_id
1 'polypeptide(L)'
;MDAKMSAAVVEVFVRLHEQGLIYRGKRLVSWDPVLGTAVSDLEVVSEEEEGKIWEIRYPFAEGDGGIVVATTRPETLLGDVAVAVNPSDERYQSIVGKLLKLPLTGRTIPIIADDYVDKEFGTGCVKITPAHDFNDFAMGQRHKLPMIGVLTLDAKISDAAPEAYRGLDRFEARKRVLKDLEAQGLL
;
A
#
# COMPACT_ATOMS: atom_id res chain seq x y z
N MET A 1 -21.22 -23.90 -29.42
CA MET A 1 -19.75 -23.73 -29.60
C MET A 1 -19.24 -24.91 -30.41
N ASP A 2 -18.42 -24.70 -31.43
CA ASP A 2 -17.84 -25.79 -32.22
C ASP A 2 -16.77 -26.52 -31.38
N ALA A 3 -16.83 -27.87 -31.36
CA ALA A 3 -15.91 -28.69 -30.58
C ALA A 3 -14.44 -28.51 -31.00
N LYS A 4 -14.16 -28.30 -32.31
CA LYS A 4 -12.80 -28.04 -32.81
C LYS A 4 -12.25 -26.72 -32.31
N MET A 5 -13.08 -25.68 -32.32
CA MET A 5 -12.70 -24.35 -31.81
C MET A 5 -12.44 -24.41 -30.28
N SER A 6 -13.30 -25.09 -29.54
CA SER A 6 -13.09 -25.28 -28.09
C SER A 6 -11.78 -26.01 -27.79
N ALA A 7 -11.46 -27.06 -28.54
CA ALA A 7 -10.19 -27.78 -28.38
C ALA A 7 -8.97 -26.87 -28.67
N ALA A 8 -9.05 -26.05 -29.74
CA ALA A 8 -7.98 -25.11 -30.07
C ALA A 8 -7.77 -24.05 -28.96
N VAL A 9 -8.84 -23.50 -28.39
CA VAL A 9 -8.76 -22.53 -27.28
C VAL A 9 -8.11 -23.16 -26.06
N VAL A 10 -8.50 -24.39 -25.68
CA VAL A 10 -7.91 -25.09 -24.54
C VAL A 10 -6.42 -25.37 -24.78
N GLU A 11 -6.05 -25.82 -25.99
CA GLU A 11 -4.65 -26.09 -26.33
C GLU A 11 -3.78 -24.82 -26.22
N VAL A 12 -4.25 -23.69 -26.77
CA VAL A 12 -3.53 -22.41 -26.68
C VAL A 12 -3.39 -21.99 -25.22
N PHE A 13 -4.44 -22.11 -24.41
CA PHE A 13 -4.40 -21.75 -22.99
C PHE A 13 -3.37 -22.60 -22.22
N VAL A 14 -3.35 -23.90 -22.45
CA VAL A 14 -2.39 -24.83 -21.81
C VAL A 14 -0.97 -24.47 -22.22
N ARG A 15 -0.71 -24.25 -23.51
CA ARG A 15 0.65 -23.85 -23.96
C ARG A 15 1.13 -22.54 -23.37
N LEU A 16 0.26 -21.54 -23.26
CA LEU A 16 0.60 -20.26 -22.63
C LEU A 16 0.93 -20.44 -21.14
N HIS A 17 0.21 -21.31 -20.45
CA HIS A 17 0.48 -21.64 -19.05
C HIS A 17 1.82 -22.39 -18.90
N GLU A 18 2.09 -23.41 -19.74
CA GLU A 18 3.36 -24.16 -19.73
C GLU A 18 4.56 -23.27 -20.01
N GLN A 19 4.41 -22.23 -20.85
CA GLN A 19 5.42 -21.24 -21.13
C GLN A 19 5.56 -20.15 -20.03
N GLY A 20 4.73 -20.20 -18.97
CA GLY A 20 4.72 -19.21 -17.89
C GLY A 20 4.20 -17.84 -18.29
N LEU A 21 3.57 -17.70 -19.48
CA LEU A 21 3.02 -16.43 -19.98
C LEU A 21 1.69 -16.07 -19.32
N ILE A 22 0.97 -17.07 -18.82
CA ILE A 22 -0.23 -16.89 -18.00
C ILE A 22 -0.09 -17.68 -16.70
N TYR A 23 -0.62 -17.13 -15.63
CA TYR A 23 -0.60 -17.74 -14.30
C TYR A 23 -1.80 -17.26 -13.47
N ARG A 24 -2.13 -18.02 -12.43
CA ARG A 24 -3.16 -17.61 -11.46
C ARG A 24 -2.49 -16.80 -10.34
N GLY A 25 -2.90 -15.57 -10.18
CA GLY A 25 -2.34 -14.67 -9.17
C GLY A 25 -3.36 -13.64 -8.68
N LYS A 26 -3.02 -12.97 -7.58
CA LYS A 26 -3.77 -11.80 -7.08
C LYS A 26 -3.23 -10.54 -7.75
N ARG A 27 -4.13 -9.65 -8.17
CA ARG A 27 -3.80 -8.30 -8.68
C ARG A 27 -4.68 -7.28 -7.97
N LEU A 28 -4.18 -6.07 -7.87
CA LEU A 28 -5.02 -4.94 -7.46
C LEU A 28 -6.02 -4.63 -8.57
N VAL A 29 -7.20 -4.26 -8.16
CA VAL A 29 -8.28 -3.76 -9.04
C VAL A 29 -8.92 -2.56 -8.36
N SER A 30 -9.47 -1.63 -9.16
CA SER A 30 -10.36 -0.61 -8.64
C SER A 30 -11.64 -1.29 -8.17
N TRP A 31 -12.08 -0.97 -6.96
CA TRP A 31 -13.23 -1.60 -6.32
C TRP A 31 -14.21 -0.55 -5.80
N ASP A 32 -15.47 -0.65 -6.20
CA ASP A 32 -16.54 0.17 -5.66
C ASP A 32 -17.24 -0.57 -4.51
N PRO A 33 -17.11 -0.10 -3.26
CA PRO A 33 -17.71 -0.77 -2.10
C PRO A 33 -19.24 -0.60 -2.01
N VAL A 34 -19.82 0.37 -2.73
CA VAL A 34 -21.26 0.60 -2.77
C VAL A 34 -21.93 -0.35 -3.75
N LEU A 35 -21.36 -0.47 -4.95
CA LEU A 35 -21.84 -1.39 -5.97
C LEU A 35 -21.41 -2.85 -5.68
N GLY A 36 -20.38 -3.04 -4.85
CA GLY A 36 -19.85 -4.37 -4.51
C GLY A 36 -19.20 -5.06 -5.71
N THR A 37 -18.56 -4.31 -6.60
CA THR A 37 -17.95 -4.84 -7.84
C THR A 37 -16.60 -4.20 -8.13
N ALA A 38 -15.77 -4.94 -8.90
CA ALA A 38 -14.59 -4.35 -9.53
C ALA A 38 -15.02 -3.40 -10.67
N VAL A 39 -14.27 -2.33 -10.81
CA VAL A 39 -14.46 -1.30 -11.84
C VAL A 39 -13.29 -1.38 -12.81
N SER A 40 -13.56 -1.35 -14.12
CA SER A 40 -12.50 -1.35 -15.12
C SER A 40 -11.79 0.01 -15.18
N ASP A 41 -10.52 0.02 -15.61
CA ASP A 41 -9.73 1.25 -15.70
C ASP A 41 -10.38 2.30 -16.64
N LEU A 42 -11.17 1.84 -17.61
CA LEU A 42 -11.90 2.72 -18.54
C LEU A 42 -13.10 3.43 -17.89
N GLU A 43 -13.59 2.91 -16.76
CA GLU A 43 -14.73 3.45 -16.02
C GLU A 43 -14.28 4.36 -14.87
N VAL A 44 -12.98 4.37 -14.56
CA VAL A 44 -12.41 5.23 -13.50
C VAL A 44 -12.16 6.61 -14.08
N VAL A 45 -12.87 7.61 -13.57
CA VAL A 45 -12.67 9.02 -13.89
C VAL A 45 -11.87 9.67 -12.77
N SER A 46 -10.75 10.33 -13.15
CA SER A 46 -9.96 11.10 -12.21
C SER A 46 -10.52 12.51 -12.09
N GLU A 47 -10.85 12.91 -10.88
CA GLU A 47 -11.33 14.26 -10.55
C GLU A 47 -10.38 14.92 -9.56
N GLU A 48 -10.20 16.24 -9.69
CA GLU A 48 -9.43 17.01 -8.72
C GLU A 48 -10.31 17.30 -7.49
N GLU A 49 -9.80 16.92 -6.31
CA GLU A 49 -10.42 17.19 -5.01
C GLU A 49 -9.51 18.07 -4.16
N GLU A 50 -10.10 18.95 -3.36
CA GLU A 50 -9.37 19.61 -2.26
C GLU A 50 -9.05 18.57 -1.18
N GLY A 51 -7.83 18.04 -1.22
CA GLY A 51 -7.32 17.04 -0.30
C GLY A 51 -6.48 17.65 0.83
N LYS A 52 -6.23 16.85 1.86
CA LYS A 52 -5.25 17.15 2.90
C LYS A 52 -4.12 16.14 2.83
N ILE A 53 -2.90 16.61 3.07
CA ILE A 53 -1.72 15.77 3.27
C ILE A 53 -1.36 15.86 4.75
N TRP A 54 -1.05 14.71 5.34
CA TRP A 54 -0.61 14.60 6.73
C TRP A 54 0.82 14.09 6.76
N GLU A 55 1.66 14.78 7.53
CA GLU A 55 3.02 14.36 7.79
C GLU A 55 3.05 13.53 9.06
N ILE A 56 3.54 12.30 8.96
CA ILE A 56 3.53 11.33 10.06
C ILE A 56 4.96 10.87 10.32
N ARG A 57 5.38 10.97 11.57
CA ARG A 57 6.70 10.51 12.00
C ARG A 57 6.68 9.02 12.33
N TYR A 58 7.57 8.27 11.68
CA TYR A 58 7.85 6.85 11.97
C TYR A 58 9.17 6.78 12.73
N PRO A 59 9.14 6.50 14.06
CA PRO A 59 10.36 6.42 14.86
C PRO A 59 11.23 5.23 14.45
N PHE A 60 12.54 5.33 14.61
CA PHE A 60 13.41 4.17 14.47
C PHE A 60 13.05 3.08 15.50
N ALA A 61 13.23 1.83 15.13
CA ALA A 61 13.04 0.71 16.05
C ALA A 61 14.08 0.72 17.16
N GLU A 62 15.30 1.16 16.83
CA GLU A 62 16.44 1.29 17.74
C GLU A 62 17.06 2.67 17.62
N GLY A 63 17.43 3.26 18.77
CA GLY A 63 18.00 4.62 18.84
C GLY A 63 16.96 5.73 18.70
N ASP A 64 17.46 6.95 18.69
CA ASP A 64 16.65 8.16 18.59
C ASP A 64 16.41 8.56 17.12
N GLY A 65 15.33 9.33 16.90
CA GLY A 65 14.99 9.87 15.59
C GLY A 65 13.92 9.06 14.87
N GLY A 66 13.88 9.20 13.55
CA GLY A 66 12.85 8.59 12.70
C GLY A 66 12.83 9.23 11.34
N ILE A 67 11.83 8.85 10.55
CA ILE A 67 11.57 9.39 9.21
C ILE A 67 10.15 9.98 9.19
N VAL A 68 9.95 11.03 8.39
CA VAL A 68 8.62 11.63 8.21
C VAL A 68 8.10 11.25 6.83
N VAL A 69 6.91 10.69 6.78
CA VAL A 69 6.20 10.35 5.54
C VAL A 69 5.00 11.26 5.38
N ALA A 70 4.68 11.63 4.15
CA ALA A 70 3.49 12.41 3.82
C ALA A 70 2.45 11.52 3.15
N THR A 71 1.19 11.59 3.56
CA THR A 71 0.12 10.78 2.99
C THR A 71 -1.22 11.51 2.97
N THR A 72 -2.03 11.22 1.96
CA THR A 72 -3.44 11.63 1.88
C THR A 72 -4.40 10.59 2.48
N ARG A 73 -3.89 9.39 2.80
CA ARG A 73 -4.69 8.24 3.27
C ARG A 73 -4.12 7.64 4.56
N PRO A 74 -4.15 8.37 5.69
CA PRO A 74 -3.55 7.90 6.95
C PRO A 74 -4.17 6.60 7.48
N GLU A 75 -5.41 6.25 7.14
CA GLU A 75 -6.03 4.98 7.53
C GLU A 75 -5.32 3.75 6.96
N THR A 76 -4.66 3.88 5.80
CA THR A 76 -3.91 2.76 5.20
C THR A 76 -2.56 2.50 5.86
N LEU A 77 -2.08 3.43 6.71
CA LEU A 77 -0.87 3.24 7.53
C LEU A 77 -0.87 1.91 8.28
N LEU A 78 -2.05 1.48 8.75
CA LEU A 78 -2.20 0.21 9.47
C LEU A 78 -1.72 -1.01 8.65
N GLY A 79 -1.63 -0.88 7.33
CA GLY A 79 -1.18 -1.92 6.39
C GLY A 79 0.22 -1.69 5.81
N ASP A 80 0.95 -0.66 6.24
CA ASP A 80 2.27 -0.38 5.70
C ASP A 80 3.26 -1.51 5.98
N VAL A 81 4.15 -1.73 5.02
CA VAL A 81 5.13 -2.83 5.06
C VAL A 81 6.57 -2.37 4.86
N ALA A 82 6.76 -1.15 4.40
CA ALA A 82 8.07 -0.51 4.25
C ALA A 82 7.91 1.02 4.15
N VAL A 83 9.02 1.74 4.28
CA VAL A 83 9.16 3.11 3.79
C VAL A 83 10.25 3.11 2.73
N ALA A 84 9.95 3.66 1.56
CA ALA A 84 10.90 3.77 0.45
C ALA A 84 11.52 5.16 0.40
N VAL A 85 12.81 5.21 0.05
CA VAL A 85 13.59 6.42 -0.21
C VAL A 85 14.34 6.28 -1.53
N ASN A 86 14.69 7.40 -2.16
CA ASN A 86 15.51 7.33 -3.36
C ASN A 86 16.96 6.98 -3.01
N PRO A 87 17.61 6.02 -3.68
CA PRO A 87 18.99 5.63 -3.39
C PRO A 87 20.02 6.75 -3.62
N SER A 88 19.69 7.76 -4.44
CA SER A 88 20.52 8.91 -4.68
C SER A 88 20.31 10.07 -3.69
N ASP A 89 19.37 9.91 -2.73
CA ASP A 89 19.09 10.94 -1.73
C ASP A 89 20.04 10.81 -0.54
N GLU A 90 21.00 11.72 -0.47
CA GLU A 90 22.02 11.74 0.58
C GLU A 90 21.45 11.84 2.00
N ARG A 91 20.24 12.42 2.16
CA ARG A 91 19.57 12.55 3.46
C ARG A 91 19.27 11.19 4.09
N TYR A 92 19.04 10.17 3.25
CA TYR A 92 18.51 8.88 3.69
C TYR A 92 19.42 7.69 3.42
N GLN A 93 20.50 7.84 2.65
CA GLN A 93 21.44 6.74 2.31
C GLN A 93 21.92 5.97 3.54
N SER A 94 22.26 6.67 4.62
CA SER A 94 22.81 6.06 5.85
C SER A 94 21.79 5.28 6.68
N ILE A 95 20.51 5.40 6.36
CA ILE A 95 19.42 4.75 7.11
C ILE A 95 18.70 3.66 6.32
N VAL A 96 19.05 3.45 5.04
CA VAL A 96 18.51 2.32 4.26
C VAL A 96 18.84 1.00 4.97
N GLY A 97 17.84 0.12 5.10
CA GLY A 97 17.95 -1.15 5.82
C GLY A 97 17.64 -1.05 7.32
N LYS A 98 17.59 0.14 7.91
CA LYS A 98 17.12 0.29 9.30
C LYS A 98 15.64 -0.04 9.42
N LEU A 99 15.22 -0.41 10.63
CA LEU A 99 13.83 -0.69 10.96
C LEU A 99 13.17 0.52 11.61
N LEU A 100 11.91 0.74 11.24
CA LEU A 100 11.02 1.74 11.81
C LEU A 100 9.95 1.05 12.66
N LYS A 101 9.56 1.67 13.77
CA LYS A 101 8.32 1.31 14.49
C LYS A 101 7.15 1.85 13.68
N LEU A 102 6.31 0.97 13.17
CA LEU A 102 5.08 1.39 12.51
C LEU A 102 4.09 1.88 13.57
N PRO A 103 3.72 3.17 13.56
CA PRO A 103 2.83 3.72 14.57
C PRO A 103 1.53 2.92 14.71
N LEU A 104 0.96 2.88 15.90
CA LEU A 104 -0.33 2.29 16.23
C LEU A 104 -0.45 0.77 16.04
N THR A 105 0.55 0.08 15.50
CA THR A 105 0.43 -1.34 15.11
C THR A 105 1.28 -2.31 15.93
N GLY A 106 2.31 -1.82 16.62
CA GLY A 106 3.31 -2.67 17.28
C GLY A 106 4.25 -3.43 16.35
N ARG A 107 4.13 -3.25 15.01
CA ARG A 107 5.01 -3.86 14.00
C ARG A 107 6.24 -3.00 13.73
N THR A 108 7.27 -3.63 13.20
CA THR A 108 8.42 -2.94 12.61
C THR A 108 8.44 -3.15 11.10
N ILE A 109 8.88 -2.15 10.35
CA ILE A 109 8.99 -2.17 8.89
C ILE A 109 10.36 -1.64 8.46
N PRO A 110 10.93 -2.14 7.35
CA PRO A 110 12.23 -1.67 6.86
C PRO A 110 12.14 -0.37 6.08
N ILE A 111 13.27 0.36 6.06
CA ILE A 111 13.53 1.40 5.06
C ILE A 111 14.18 0.74 3.86
N ILE A 112 13.61 0.89 2.69
CA ILE A 112 14.10 0.35 1.42
C ILE A 112 14.54 1.47 0.47
N ALA A 113 15.41 1.15 -0.49
CA ALA A 113 15.79 2.07 -1.53
C ALA A 113 15.10 1.67 -2.85
N ASP A 114 14.43 2.63 -3.52
CA ASP A 114 13.79 2.41 -4.82
C ASP A 114 13.87 3.69 -5.66
N ASP A 115 14.31 3.57 -6.91
CA ASP A 115 14.48 4.70 -7.85
C ASP A 115 13.15 5.36 -8.23
N TYR A 116 12.02 4.69 -7.98
CA TYR A 116 10.68 5.24 -8.19
C TYR A 116 10.40 6.46 -7.30
N VAL A 117 11.05 6.56 -6.14
CA VAL A 117 10.80 7.65 -5.19
C VAL A 117 11.37 8.96 -5.72
N ASP A 118 10.52 9.95 -5.88
CA ASP A 118 10.94 11.32 -6.21
C ASP A 118 11.44 12.02 -4.93
N LYS A 119 12.74 12.31 -4.87
CA LYS A 119 13.38 12.96 -3.73
C LYS A 119 12.99 14.42 -3.53
N GLU A 120 12.46 15.06 -4.56
CA GLU A 120 12.03 16.46 -4.53
C GLU A 120 10.54 16.58 -4.15
N PHE A 121 9.80 15.48 -4.11
CA PHE A 121 8.37 15.49 -3.77
C PHE A 121 8.15 15.24 -2.27
N GLY A 122 7.41 16.11 -1.60
CA GLY A 122 7.06 16.01 -0.19
C GLY A 122 8.31 15.90 0.71
N THR A 123 8.37 14.85 1.52
CA THR A 123 9.51 14.55 2.39
C THR A 123 10.65 13.80 1.69
N GLY A 124 10.45 13.36 0.44
CA GLY A 124 11.36 12.44 -0.25
C GLY A 124 11.26 10.99 0.26
N CYS A 125 10.25 10.69 1.07
CA CYS A 125 9.99 9.37 1.63
C CYS A 125 8.56 8.95 1.33
N VAL A 126 8.36 7.69 0.90
CA VAL A 126 7.06 7.15 0.57
C VAL A 126 6.76 5.93 1.45
N LYS A 127 5.63 5.95 2.14
CA LYS A 127 5.12 4.77 2.83
C LYS A 127 4.63 3.76 1.81
N ILE A 128 4.83 2.47 2.02
CA ILE A 128 4.52 1.42 1.05
C ILE A 128 3.43 0.51 1.60
N THR A 129 2.26 0.56 0.92
CA THR A 129 1.06 -0.23 1.25
C THR A 129 0.60 -1.02 0.02
N PRO A 130 1.24 -2.13 -0.34
CA PRO A 130 1.03 -2.83 -1.62
C PRO A 130 -0.40 -3.32 -1.86
N ALA A 131 -1.21 -3.46 -0.82
CA ALA A 131 -2.60 -3.88 -0.93
C ALA A 131 -3.58 -2.73 -1.27
N HIS A 132 -3.13 -1.47 -1.26
CA HIS A 132 -4.01 -0.30 -1.35
C HIS A 132 -3.55 0.78 -2.32
N ASP A 133 -2.46 0.57 -3.05
CA ASP A 133 -1.93 1.48 -4.08
C ASP A 133 -1.22 0.70 -5.18
N PHE A 134 -1.45 1.08 -6.45
CA PHE A 134 -0.89 0.37 -7.62
C PHE A 134 0.62 0.53 -7.73
N ASN A 135 1.16 1.70 -7.40
CA ASN A 135 2.59 1.95 -7.43
C ASN A 135 3.29 1.20 -6.29
N ASP A 136 2.68 1.22 -5.09
CA ASP A 136 3.16 0.44 -3.95
C ASP A 136 3.10 -1.06 -4.21
N PHE A 137 2.09 -1.54 -4.95
CA PHE A 137 1.99 -2.93 -5.36
C PHE A 137 3.16 -3.33 -6.26
N ALA A 138 3.48 -2.52 -7.28
CA ALA A 138 4.61 -2.78 -8.18
C ALA A 138 5.94 -2.76 -7.40
N MET A 139 6.12 -1.82 -6.48
CA MET A 139 7.29 -1.74 -5.59
C MET A 139 7.34 -2.95 -4.65
N GLY A 140 6.20 -3.33 -4.08
CA GLY A 140 6.07 -4.52 -3.24
C GLY A 140 6.49 -5.80 -3.95
N GLN A 141 6.17 -5.96 -5.24
CA GLN A 141 6.62 -7.09 -6.05
C GLN A 141 8.14 -7.08 -6.27
N ARG A 142 8.73 -5.92 -6.62
CA ARG A 142 10.18 -5.79 -6.83
C ARG A 142 10.97 -6.15 -5.56
N HIS A 143 10.50 -5.69 -4.41
CA HIS A 143 11.16 -5.89 -3.12
C HIS A 143 10.64 -7.11 -2.33
N LYS A 144 9.73 -7.90 -2.92
CA LYS A 144 9.12 -9.09 -2.29
C LYS A 144 8.49 -8.78 -0.93
N LEU A 145 7.84 -7.62 -0.82
CA LEU A 145 7.16 -7.18 0.40
C LEU A 145 5.82 -7.91 0.56
N PRO A 146 5.35 -8.13 1.80
CA PRO A 146 4.06 -8.72 2.06
C PRO A 146 2.91 -7.79 1.62
N MET A 147 1.76 -8.37 1.30
CA MET A 147 0.53 -7.63 1.03
C MET A 147 -0.41 -7.73 2.24
N ILE A 148 -0.60 -6.63 2.95
CA ILE A 148 -1.49 -6.54 4.11
C ILE A 148 -2.70 -5.68 3.74
N GLY A 149 -3.83 -6.34 3.44
CA GLY A 149 -5.09 -5.65 3.14
C GLY A 149 -5.82 -5.26 4.41
N VAL A 150 -5.86 -3.98 4.72
CA VAL A 150 -6.53 -3.45 5.93
C VAL A 150 -7.95 -2.94 5.69
N LEU A 151 -8.46 -3.09 4.46
CA LEU A 151 -9.85 -2.78 4.13
C LEU A 151 -10.59 -4.04 3.67
N THR A 152 -11.85 -4.16 4.08
CA THR A 152 -12.78 -5.17 3.61
C THR A 152 -13.47 -4.73 2.31
N LEU A 153 -14.25 -5.59 1.68
CA LEU A 153 -14.98 -5.27 0.45
C LEU A 153 -16.02 -4.16 0.65
N ASP A 154 -16.53 -3.98 1.86
CA ASP A 154 -17.45 -2.89 2.23
C ASP A 154 -16.71 -1.66 2.81
N ALA A 155 -15.41 -1.54 2.52
CA ALA A 155 -14.52 -0.43 2.89
C ALA A 155 -14.44 -0.14 4.39
N LYS A 156 -14.62 -1.15 5.23
CA LYS A 156 -14.34 -1.10 6.67
C LYS A 156 -12.94 -1.62 6.96
N ILE A 157 -12.43 -1.29 8.12
CA ILE A 157 -11.13 -1.80 8.58
C ILE A 157 -11.24 -3.30 8.87
N SER A 158 -10.34 -4.07 8.27
CA SER A 158 -10.31 -5.54 8.34
C SER A 158 -9.64 -6.06 9.63
N ASP A 159 -9.75 -7.38 9.85
CA ASP A 159 -9.11 -8.07 10.97
C ASP A 159 -7.56 -8.09 10.88
N ALA A 160 -6.99 -7.73 9.75
CA ALA A 160 -5.53 -7.57 9.60
C ALA A 160 -4.98 -6.33 10.33
N ALA A 161 -5.85 -5.37 10.66
CA ALA A 161 -5.49 -4.20 11.43
C ALA A 161 -5.58 -4.45 12.95
N PRO A 162 -4.97 -3.58 13.78
CA PRO A 162 -5.12 -3.64 15.24
C PRO A 162 -6.58 -3.57 15.68
N GLU A 163 -6.92 -4.30 16.74
CA GLU A 163 -8.29 -4.49 17.24
C GLU A 163 -9.05 -3.17 17.45
N ALA A 164 -8.36 -2.13 17.93
CA ALA A 164 -8.95 -0.81 18.19
C ALA A 164 -9.58 -0.13 16.96
N TYR A 165 -9.25 -0.58 15.76
CA TYR A 165 -9.71 0.02 14.49
C TYR A 165 -10.65 -0.90 13.71
N ARG A 166 -10.71 -2.19 14.01
CA ARG A 166 -11.48 -3.20 13.26
C ARG A 166 -12.96 -2.83 13.15
N GLY A 167 -13.53 -3.05 11.98
CA GLY A 167 -14.93 -2.80 11.70
C GLY A 167 -15.33 -1.34 11.56
N LEU A 168 -14.43 -0.38 11.84
CA LEU A 168 -14.70 1.03 11.57
C LEU A 168 -14.80 1.30 10.06
N ASP A 169 -15.71 2.19 9.67
CA ASP A 169 -15.68 2.76 8.33
C ASP A 169 -14.33 3.44 8.06
N ARG A 170 -13.82 3.39 6.83
CA ARG A 170 -12.50 3.91 6.46
C ARG A 170 -12.29 5.38 6.84
N PHE A 171 -13.32 6.22 6.73
CA PHE A 171 -13.21 7.64 7.07
C PHE A 171 -13.29 7.89 8.59
N GLU A 172 -14.05 7.09 9.32
CA GLU A 172 -14.03 7.10 10.78
C GLU A 172 -12.67 6.57 11.31
N ALA A 173 -12.15 5.53 10.69
CA ALA A 173 -10.80 5.03 11.00
C ALA A 173 -9.73 6.11 10.74
N ARG A 174 -9.82 6.86 9.62
CA ARG A 174 -8.94 7.99 9.33
C ARG A 174 -8.92 9.01 10.47
N LYS A 175 -10.09 9.45 10.93
CA LYS A 175 -10.22 10.39 12.06
C LYS A 175 -9.60 9.83 13.34
N ARG A 176 -9.84 8.56 13.63
CA ARG A 176 -9.32 7.88 14.80
C ARG A 176 -7.81 7.73 14.75
N VAL A 177 -7.24 7.30 13.61
CA VAL A 177 -5.80 7.18 13.38
C VAL A 177 -5.11 8.52 13.60
N LEU A 178 -5.63 9.61 13.00
CA LEU A 178 -5.06 10.95 13.18
C LEU A 178 -5.06 11.38 14.64
N LYS A 179 -6.19 11.20 15.35
CA LYS A 179 -6.28 11.52 16.77
C LYS A 179 -5.29 10.74 17.62
N ASP A 180 -5.11 9.45 17.34
CA ASP A 180 -4.22 8.59 18.11
C ASP A 180 -2.74 8.88 17.79
N LEU A 181 -2.42 9.31 16.54
CA LEU A 181 -1.09 9.79 16.16
C LEU A 181 -0.75 11.13 16.84
N GLU A 182 -1.69 12.06 16.86
CA GLU A 182 -1.55 13.36 17.55
C GLU A 182 -1.29 13.15 19.05
N ALA A 183 -2.04 12.25 19.69
CA ALA A 183 -1.85 11.91 21.10
C ALA A 183 -0.48 11.31 21.40
N GLN A 184 0.19 10.70 20.40
CA GLN A 184 1.55 10.17 20.51
C GLN A 184 2.63 11.18 20.07
N GLY A 185 2.25 12.39 19.63
CA GLY A 185 3.20 13.39 19.11
C GLY A 185 3.88 12.95 17.80
N LEU A 186 3.18 12.18 16.97
CA LEU A 186 3.69 11.62 15.71
C LEU A 186 3.06 12.26 14.46
N LEU A 187 2.13 13.21 14.64
CA LEU A 187 1.47 13.97 13.59
C LEU A 187 2.01 15.39 13.54
#